data_372178537268328506db0c316b1adc24
#
_entry.id   372178537268328506db0c316b1adc24
#
_cell.length_a   1.000
_cell.length_b   1.000
_cell.length_c   1.000
_cell.angle_alpha   90.00
_cell.angle_beta   90.00
_cell.angle_gamma   90.00
#
_symmetry.space_group_name_H-M   'P 1'
#
loop_
_entity.id
_entity.type
_entity.pdbx_description
1 polymer ?
#
loop_
_entity_poly.entity_id
_entity_poly.type
_entity_poly.pdbx_seq_one_letter_code
_entity_poly.pdbx_strand_id
1 'polypeptide(L)'
;MPLVNPRKNLISICITDRKSDGTIYEKHIDVIRTMEKNNWKIKTHKIWVKGLGINMFRLNYMHIMTFMKKLSKVNLTKEFKPDIFVDDKSTKYENYGYGMSLDVCELLIKEHTAIGDIVYDPFMGSGTTAIASIKNCRNYFGSEIDEKVKKLAENRLSSY
;
A
#
# COMPACT_ATOMS: atom_id res chain seq x y z
N MET A 1 4.74 5.46 16.50
CA MET A 1 3.32 5.85 16.59
C MET A 1 2.90 6.36 15.23
N PRO A 2 2.03 5.70 14.47
CA PRO A 2 1.61 6.22 13.17
C PRO A 2 0.89 7.55 13.42
N LEU A 3 1.35 8.62 12.76
CA LEU A 3 0.67 9.91 12.76
C LEU A 3 -0.60 9.77 11.90
N VAL A 4 -1.63 9.24 12.51
CA VAL A 4 -2.93 9.08 11.86
C VAL A 4 -3.61 10.44 11.91
N ASN A 5 -4.02 10.97 10.75
CA ASN A 5 -4.89 12.16 10.71
C ASN A 5 -6.13 11.86 11.59
N PRO A 6 -6.35 12.59 12.69
CA PRO A 6 -7.41 12.27 13.64
C PRO A 6 -8.83 12.35 13.04
N ARG A 7 -8.97 12.91 11.85
CA ARG A 7 -10.25 13.00 11.13
C ARG A 7 -10.53 11.83 10.20
N LYS A 8 -9.49 11.04 9.83
CA LYS A 8 -9.61 9.88 8.92
C LYS A 8 -8.67 8.78 9.39
N ASN A 9 -9.08 8.02 10.39
CA ASN A 9 -8.33 6.85 10.86
C ASN A 9 -8.38 5.74 9.81
N LEU A 10 -7.59 5.83 8.76
CA LEU A 10 -7.47 4.83 7.71
C LEU A 10 -6.08 4.21 7.72
N ILE A 11 -6.03 2.90 7.57
CA ILE A 11 -4.79 2.14 7.37
C ILE A 11 -4.99 1.26 6.13
N SER A 12 -4.13 1.41 5.13
CA SER A 12 -4.07 0.50 3.98
C SER A 12 -2.90 -0.46 4.15
N ILE A 13 -3.17 -1.75 4.02
CA ILE A 13 -2.18 -2.82 4.13
C ILE A 13 -2.16 -3.59 2.82
N CYS A 14 -0.97 -3.66 2.22
CA CYS A 14 -0.69 -4.41 1.01
C CYS A 14 0.09 -5.67 1.36
N ILE A 15 -0.46 -6.85 1.10
CA ILE A 15 0.15 -8.11 1.48
C ILE A 15 -0.09 -9.20 0.44
N THR A 16 0.94 -10.00 0.19
CA THR A 16 0.85 -11.22 -0.63
C THR A 16 0.93 -12.43 0.29
N ASP A 17 0.04 -13.38 0.11
CA ASP A 17 0.09 -14.67 0.79
C ASP A 17 1.35 -15.44 0.38
N ARG A 18 1.73 -16.40 1.19
CA ARG A 18 2.94 -17.18 0.96
C ARG A 18 2.59 -18.58 0.46
N LYS A 19 3.23 -19.00 -0.63
CA LYS A 19 3.31 -20.42 -0.98
C LYS A 19 4.44 -21.08 -0.22
N SER A 20 4.17 -22.20 0.43
CA SER A 20 5.17 -23.04 1.09
C SER A 20 4.68 -24.48 1.10
N ASP A 21 5.55 -25.40 0.70
CA ASP A 21 5.30 -26.87 0.78
C ASP A 21 3.99 -27.32 0.13
N GLY A 22 3.68 -26.77 -1.05
CA GLY A 22 2.46 -27.09 -1.80
C GLY A 22 1.18 -26.48 -1.24
N THR A 23 1.25 -25.68 -0.16
CA THR A 23 0.14 -25.02 0.47
C THR A 23 0.23 -23.48 0.34
N ILE A 24 -0.88 -22.80 0.63
CA ILE A 24 -0.93 -21.35 0.72
C ILE A 24 -1.11 -20.98 2.20
N TYR A 25 -0.20 -20.16 2.71
CA TYR A 25 -0.35 -19.52 4.01
C TYR A 25 -1.02 -18.17 3.85
N GLU A 26 -2.22 -18.05 4.37
CA GLU A 26 -3.18 -16.97 4.14
C GLU A 26 -2.94 -15.78 5.10
N LYS A 27 -1.84 -15.07 4.92
CA LYS A 27 -1.46 -13.93 5.78
C LYS A 27 -2.51 -12.83 5.82
N HIS A 28 -3.24 -12.63 4.73
CA HIS A 28 -4.30 -11.61 4.68
C HIS A 28 -5.41 -11.88 5.70
N ILE A 29 -5.73 -13.15 5.99
CA ILE A 29 -6.72 -13.52 7.01
C ILE A 29 -6.21 -13.16 8.41
N ASP A 30 -4.93 -13.42 8.70
CA ASP A 30 -4.33 -13.05 9.98
C ASP A 30 -4.33 -11.53 10.20
N VAL A 31 -4.08 -10.77 9.13
CA VAL A 31 -4.19 -9.30 9.17
C VAL A 31 -5.64 -8.89 9.49
N ILE A 32 -6.63 -9.43 8.80
CA ILE A 32 -8.04 -9.11 9.04
C ILE A 32 -8.41 -9.39 10.49
N ARG A 33 -8.12 -10.59 10.98
CA ARG A 33 -8.42 -11.00 12.37
C ARG A 33 -7.73 -10.09 13.40
N THR A 34 -6.48 -9.71 13.15
CA THR A 34 -5.72 -8.83 14.03
C THR A 34 -6.34 -7.43 14.06
N MET A 35 -6.71 -6.90 12.91
CA MET A 35 -7.34 -5.59 12.81
C MET A 35 -8.70 -5.56 13.50
N GLU A 36 -9.53 -6.60 13.31
CA GLU A 36 -10.84 -6.72 13.95
C GLU A 36 -10.75 -6.80 15.48
N LYS A 37 -9.80 -7.58 16.01
CA LYS A 37 -9.52 -7.64 17.46
C LYS A 37 -9.15 -6.27 18.05
N ASN A 38 -8.58 -5.38 17.25
CA ASN A 38 -8.21 -4.02 17.64
C ASN A 38 -9.26 -2.97 17.27
N ASN A 39 -10.51 -3.39 17.02
CA ASN A 39 -11.64 -2.52 16.68
C ASN A 39 -11.49 -1.75 15.36
N TRP A 40 -10.73 -2.28 14.42
CA TRP A 40 -10.71 -1.81 13.04
C TRP A 40 -11.72 -2.59 12.20
N LYS A 41 -12.36 -1.92 11.27
CA LYS A 41 -13.29 -2.52 10.31
C LYS A 41 -12.72 -2.40 8.91
N ILE A 42 -12.85 -3.47 8.13
CA ILE A 42 -12.46 -3.44 6.72
C ILE A 42 -13.40 -2.50 5.96
N LYS A 43 -12.84 -1.59 5.20
CA LYS A 43 -13.57 -0.63 4.38
C LYS A 43 -13.55 -1.02 2.92
N THR A 44 -12.38 -1.37 2.40
CA THR A 44 -12.21 -1.86 1.03
C THR A 44 -11.24 -3.03 1.03
N HIS A 45 -11.48 -3.98 0.13
CA HIS A 45 -10.58 -5.08 -0.14
C HIS A 45 -10.42 -5.20 -1.65
N LYS A 46 -9.25 -4.86 -2.14
CA LYS A 46 -8.92 -4.90 -3.58
C LYS A 46 -7.87 -5.97 -3.84
N ILE A 47 -7.89 -6.51 -5.04
CA ILE A 47 -6.89 -7.46 -5.53
C ILE A 47 -6.09 -6.80 -6.65
N TRP A 48 -4.81 -6.64 -6.42
CA TRP A 48 -3.87 -6.22 -7.45
C TRP A 48 -3.21 -7.44 -8.07
N VAL A 49 -3.48 -7.67 -9.35
CA VAL A 49 -2.83 -8.70 -10.16
C VAL A 49 -1.58 -8.11 -10.80
N LYS A 50 -0.42 -8.65 -10.46
CA LYS A 50 0.91 -8.16 -10.89
C LYS A 50 1.32 -8.62 -12.29
N GLY A 51 0.43 -9.26 -13.02
CA GLY A 51 0.64 -9.83 -14.33
C GLY A 51 -0.03 -11.19 -14.45
N LEU A 52 -0.28 -11.61 -15.67
CA LEU A 52 -1.00 -12.86 -15.97
C LEU A 52 -0.07 -14.07 -16.17
N GLY A 53 1.24 -13.91 -15.89
CA GLY A 53 2.21 -14.99 -16.03
C GLY A 53 2.06 -16.08 -14.95
N ILE A 54 2.46 -17.30 -15.31
CA ILE A 54 2.50 -18.42 -14.36
C ILE A 54 3.77 -18.30 -13.53
N ASN A 55 3.61 -18.35 -12.21
CA ASN A 55 4.73 -18.40 -11.27
C ASN A 55 4.52 -19.57 -10.30
N MET A 56 5.40 -20.56 -10.36
CA MET A 56 5.30 -21.75 -9.50
C MET A 56 5.54 -21.45 -8.01
N PHE A 57 6.34 -20.40 -7.71
CA PHE A 57 6.83 -20.16 -6.35
C PHE A 57 6.14 -18.98 -5.66
N ARG A 58 5.50 -18.09 -6.41
CA ARG A 58 4.88 -16.87 -5.87
C ARG A 58 3.49 -16.67 -6.44
N LEU A 59 2.62 -16.11 -5.61
CA LEU A 59 1.33 -15.64 -6.09
C LEU A 59 1.55 -14.36 -6.91
N ASN A 60 0.87 -14.28 -8.04
CA ASN A 60 0.93 -13.13 -8.95
C ASN A 60 -0.07 -12.01 -8.57
N TYR A 61 -0.69 -12.11 -7.41
CA TYR A 61 -1.61 -11.10 -6.89
C TYR A 61 -1.23 -10.66 -5.48
N MET A 62 -1.79 -9.52 -5.08
CA MET A 62 -1.63 -8.94 -3.76
C MET A 62 -2.99 -8.48 -3.25
N HIS A 63 -3.24 -8.72 -1.98
CA HIS A 63 -4.36 -8.14 -1.27
C HIS A 63 -4.04 -6.71 -0.85
N ILE A 64 -4.94 -5.78 -1.13
CA ILE A 64 -4.89 -4.40 -0.69
C ILE A 64 -6.13 -4.17 0.16
N MET A 65 -5.93 -4.08 1.47
CA MET A 65 -7.01 -3.95 2.44
C MET A 65 -6.92 -2.60 3.12
N THR A 66 -7.99 -1.82 3.06
CA THR A 66 -8.09 -0.57 3.81
C THR A 66 -9.04 -0.73 4.97
N PHE A 67 -8.57 -0.41 6.16
CA PHE A 67 -9.29 -0.48 7.42
C PHE A 67 -9.59 0.90 7.97
N MET A 68 -10.68 1.01 8.72
CA MET A 68 -11.06 2.21 9.45
C MET A 68 -11.45 1.89 10.89
N LYS A 69 -11.10 2.76 11.83
CA LYS A 69 -11.36 2.54 13.26
C LYS A 69 -12.74 3.02 13.71
N LYS A 70 -13.35 3.95 12.99
CA LYS A 70 -14.66 4.49 13.29
C LYS A 70 -15.40 4.73 11.98
N LEU A 71 -16.69 4.42 11.95
CA LEU A 71 -17.57 4.79 10.84
C LEU A 71 -17.68 6.32 10.76
N SER A 72 -16.64 6.99 10.31
CA SER A 72 -16.72 8.39 9.93
C SER A 72 -17.27 8.45 8.51
N LYS A 73 -18.16 9.39 8.24
CA LYS A 73 -18.56 9.72 6.88
C LYS A 73 -17.34 10.23 6.14
N VAL A 74 -16.59 9.33 5.52
CA VAL A 74 -15.51 9.71 4.61
C VAL A 74 -16.18 10.08 3.32
N ASN A 75 -16.06 11.34 2.91
CA ASN A 75 -16.44 11.74 1.56
C ASN A 75 -15.50 11.01 0.60
N LEU A 76 -15.97 9.92 0.03
CA LEU A 76 -15.27 9.23 -1.02
C LEU A 76 -15.20 10.16 -2.22
N THR A 77 -14.03 10.26 -2.84
CA THR A 77 -13.95 10.82 -4.18
C THR A 77 -14.86 10.00 -5.08
N LYS A 78 -15.57 10.64 -6.00
CA LYS A 78 -16.56 9.97 -6.86
C LYS A 78 -15.95 8.98 -7.88
N GLU A 79 -14.64 8.78 -7.86
CA GLU A 79 -13.95 7.84 -8.72
C GLU A 79 -13.90 6.46 -8.06
N PHE A 80 -14.90 5.65 -8.36
CA PHE A 80 -14.87 4.24 -8.00
C PHE A 80 -13.89 3.51 -8.93
N LYS A 81 -12.87 2.89 -8.36
CA LYS A 81 -11.98 1.98 -9.08
C LYS A 81 -12.43 0.54 -8.84
N PRO A 82 -12.25 -0.37 -9.81
CA PRO A 82 -12.65 -1.77 -9.64
C PRO A 82 -11.92 -2.39 -8.43
N ASP A 83 -12.53 -3.41 -7.84
CA ASP A 83 -11.90 -4.15 -6.72
C ASP A 83 -10.81 -5.12 -7.20
N ILE A 84 -10.81 -5.45 -8.49
CA ILE A 84 -9.75 -6.26 -9.13
C ILE A 84 -9.17 -5.43 -10.27
N PHE A 85 -7.84 -5.30 -10.29
CA PHE A 85 -7.13 -4.61 -11.37
C PHE A 85 -5.79 -5.25 -11.66
N VAL A 86 -5.37 -5.15 -12.92
CA VAL A 86 -4.10 -5.68 -13.41
C VAL A 86 -3.14 -4.53 -13.64
N ASP A 87 -1.96 -4.62 -13.06
CA ASP A 87 -0.88 -3.67 -13.30
C ASP A 87 0.47 -4.37 -13.09
N ASP A 88 1.24 -4.50 -14.15
CA ASP A 88 2.55 -5.15 -14.18
C ASP A 88 3.73 -4.17 -14.04
N LYS A 89 3.43 -2.88 -13.82
CA LYS A 89 4.43 -1.80 -13.78
C LYS A 89 5.23 -1.72 -12.48
N SER A 90 5.43 -2.85 -11.78
CA SER A 90 6.36 -2.86 -10.64
C SER A 90 7.79 -2.60 -11.11
N THR A 91 8.47 -1.64 -10.50
CA THR A 91 9.86 -1.33 -10.83
C THR A 91 10.79 -2.27 -10.09
N LYS A 92 11.69 -2.92 -10.83
CA LYS A 92 12.79 -3.70 -10.25
C LYS A 92 13.97 -2.76 -9.97
N TYR A 93 14.46 -2.78 -8.76
CA TYR A 93 15.65 -2.03 -8.36
C TYR A 93 16.83 -2.97 -8.15
N GLU A 94 17.99 -2.58 -8.63
CA GLU A 94 19.23 -3.30 -8.38
C GLU A 94 19.49 -3.37 -6.86
N ASN A 95 19.81 -4.56 -6.37
CA ASN A 95 20.09 -4.83 -4.95
C ASN A 95 18.93 -4.61 -3.94
N TYR A 96 17.71 -4.30 -4.39
CA TYR A 96 16.56 -4.13 -3.50
C TYR A 96 15.38 -5.05 -3.86
N GLY A 97 15.24 -5.44 -5.13
CA GLY A 97 14.10 -6.22 -5.61
C GLY A 97 13.02 -5.35 -6.24
N TYR A 98 11.75 -5.69 -6.01
CA TYR A 98 10.62 -5.01 -6.65
C TYR A 98 9.96 -4.02 -5.69
N GLY A 99 9.83 -2.77 -6.13
CA GLY A 99 8.99 -1.77 -5.48
C GLY A 99 7.51 -1.94 -5.84
N MET A 100 6.64 -1.29 -5.08
CA MET A 100 5.23 -1.15 -5.44
C MET A 100 5.08 -0.40 -6.76
N SER A 101 4.02 -0.71 -7.53
CA SER A 101 3.63 0.10 -8.67
C SER A 101 3.24 1.52 -8.21
N LEU A 102 3.71 2.53 -8.95
CA LEU A 102 3.36 3.91 -8.68
C LEU A 102 1.86 4.14 -8.89
N ASP A 103 1.29 3.56 -9.95
CA ASP A 103 -0.14 3.68 -10.26
C ASP A 103 -1.02 3.12 -9.13
N VAL A 104 -0.59 2.01 -8.50
CA VAL A 104 -1.28 1.44 -7.33
C VAL A 104 -1.20 2.37 -6.12
N CYS A 105 -0.04 2.95 -5.84
CA CYS A 105 0.11 3.90 -4.74
C CYS A 105 -0.72 5.17 -4.98
N GLU A 106 -0.71 5.71 -6.20
CA GLU A 106 -1.51 6.88 -6.56
C GLU A 106 -3.01 6.61 -6.44
N LEU A 107 -3.47 5.41 -6.85
CA LEU A 107 -4.85 4.99 -6.68
C LEU A 107 -5.29 5.02 -5.23
N LEU A 108 -4.50 4.41 -4.32
CA LEU A 108 -4.81 4.36 -2.90
C LEU A 108 -4.83 5.76 -2.26
N ILE A 109 -3.87 6.60 -2.63
CA ILE A 109 -3.77 7.98 -2.13
C ILE A 109 -4.98 8.79 -2.58
N LYS A 110 -5.35 8.76 -3.85
CA LYS A 110 -6.51 9.48 -4.39
C LYS A 110 -7.83 9.00 -3.78
N GLU A 111 -7.97 7.69 -3.58
CA GLU A 111 -9.21 7.09 -3.04
C GLU A 111 -9.40 7.41 -1.55
N HIS A 112 -8.33 7.56 -0.79
CA HIS A 112 -8.39 7.59 0.67
C HIS A 112 -7.98 8.92 1.31
N THR A 113 -7.43 9.84 0.54
CA THR A 113 -6.93 11.13 1.06
C THR A 113 -7.44 12.31 0.25
N ALA A 114 -7.41 13.50 0.84
CA ALA A 114 -7.61 14.78 0.17
C ALA A 114 -6.26 15.47 -0.09
N ILE A 115 -6.24 16.48 -0.98
CA ILE A 115 -5.08 17.36 -1.19
C ILE A 115 -4.69 17.98 0.16
N GLY A 116 -3.39 18.00 0.46
CA GLY A 116 -2.83 18.51 1.72
C GLY A 116 -2.85 17.53 2.90
N ASP A 117 -3.54 16.37 2.80
CA ASP A 117 -3.49 15.34 3.83
C ASP A 117 -2.06 14.78 3.97
N ILE A 118 -1.75 14.19 5.13
CA ILE A 118 -0.47 13.53 5.39
C ILE A 118 -0.63 12.02 5.17
N VAL A 119 0.24 11.46 4.36
CA VAL A 119 0.40 10.02 4.14
C VAL A 119 1.59 9.55 4.96
N TYR A 120 1.41 8.54 5.80
CA TYR A 120 2.49 7.94 6.59
C TYR A 120 2.74 6.50 6.14
N ASP A 121 3.98 6.20 5.78
CA ASP A 121 4.43 4.85 5.41
C ASP A 121 5.57 4.40 6.36
N PRO A 122 5.29 3.52 7.33
CA PRO A 122 6.31 3.04 8.27
C PRO A 122 7.32 2.06 7.65
N PHE A 123 7.08 1.62 6.43
CA PHE A 123 7.92 0.69 5.67
C PHE A 123 8.18 1.24 4.27
N MET A 124 8.71 2.46 4.21
CA MET A 124 8.77 3.28 2.99
C MET A 124 9.50 2.61 1.83
N GLY A 125 10.45 1.71 2.12
CA GLY A 125 11.21 1.02 1.10
C GLY A 125 11.88 2.00 0.13
N SER A 126 11.67 1.78 -1.15
CA SER A 126 12.22 2.64 -2.22
C SER A 126 11.49 3.99 -2.39
N GLY A 127 10.55 4.35 -1.51
CA GLY A 127 9.88 5.65 -1.49
C GLY A 127 8.74 5.83 -2.50
N THR A 128 8.16 4.74 -3.03
CA THR A 128 7.09 4.86 -4.04
C THR A 128 5.85 5.56 -3.49
N THR A 129 5.48 5.28 -2.23
CA THR A 129 4.35 5.95 -1.54
C THR A 129 4.62 7.45 -1.37
N ALA A 130 5.85 7.84 -1.06
CA ALA A 130 6.24 9.25 -0.92
C ALA A 130 6.15 9.98 -2.27
N ILE A 131 6.67 9.39 -3.34
CA ILE A 131 6.59 9.94 -4.70
C ILE A 131 5.13 10.10 -5.13
N ALA A 132 4.30 9.08 -4.90
CA ALA A 132 2.88 9.14 -5.21
C ALA A 132 2.17 10.26 -4.42
N SER A 133 2.57 10.48 -3.17
CA SER A 133 2.05 11.57 -2.33
C SER A 133 2.39 12.93 -2.89
N ILE A 134 3.67 13.19 -3.22
CA ILE A 134 4.12 14.45 -3.82
C ILE A 134 3.38 14.74 -5.13
N LYS A 135 3.35 13.77 -6.05
CA LYS A 135 2.68 13.91 -7.35
C LYS A 135 1.20 14.24 -7.25
N ASN A 136 0.57 13.87 -6.15
CA ASN A 136 -0.85 14.12 -5.91
C ASN A 136 -1.11 15.23 -4.88
N CYS A 137 -0.13 16.08 -4.60
CA CYS A 137 -0.24 17.22 -3.67
C CYS A 137 -0.63 16.79 -2.24
N ARG A 138 -0.11 15.65 -1.77
CA ARG A 138 -0.19 15.23 -0.37
C ARG A 138 1.16 15.41 0.30
N ASN A 139 1.14 15.66 1.61
CA ASN A 139 2.34 15.58 2.42
C ASN A 139 2.65 14.13 2.73
N TYR A 140 3.92 13.80 2.94
CA TYR A 140 4.30 12.45 3.32
C TYR A 140 5.23 12.46 4.53
N PHE A 141 5.20 11.35 5.25
CA PHE A 141 6.14 11.01 6.29
C PHE A 141 6.41 9.51 6.20
N GLY A 142 7.67 9.09 6.24
CA GLY A 142 8.04 7.68 6.10
C GLY A 142 9.23 7.30 6.94
N SER A 143 9.37 6.01 7.20
CA SER A 143 10.53 5.43 7.86
C SER A 143 10.99 4.19 7.11
N GLU A 144 12.31 3.99 7.08
CA GLU A 144 12.97 2.81 6.52
C GLU A 144 14.14 2.44 7.43
N ILE A 145 14.26 1.16 7.76
CA ILE A 145 15.29 0.65 8.66
C ILE A 145 16.62 0.37 7.95
N ASP A 146 16.56 0.01 6.67
CA ASP A 146 17.75 -0.27 5.87
C ASP A 146 18.31 1.04 5.26
N GLU A 147 19.49 1.44 5.71
CA GLU A 147 20.15 2.67 5.28
C GLU A 147 20.44 2.71 3.76
N LYS A 148 20.68 1.57 3.11
CA LYS A 148 20.90 1.51 1.65
C LYS A 148 19.61 1.77 0.90
N VAL A 149 18.51 1.19 1.38
CA VAL A 149 17.17 1.37 0.82
C VAL A 149 16.67 2.79 1.08
N LYS A 150 16.94 3.34 2.25
CA LYS A 150 16.65 4.74 2.58
C LYS A 150 17.35 5.70 1.61
N LYS A 151 18.66 5.51 1.36
CA LYS A 151 19.40 6.32 0.38
C LYS A 151 18.82 6.21 -1.03
N LEU A 152 18.38 5.01 -1.43
CA LEU A 152 17.68 4.84 -2.71
C LEU A 152 16.41 5.69 -2.76
N ALA A 153 15.61 5.68 -1.68
CA ALA A 153 14.40 6.50 -1.60
C ALA A 153 14.72 8.00 -1.66
N GLU A 154 15.70 8.47 -0.90
CA GLU A 154 16.15 9.87 -0.89
C GLU A 154 16.60 10.33 -2.27
N ASN A 155 17.42 9.53 -2.96
CA ASN A 155 17.86 9.82 -4.33
C ASN A 155 16.70 9.90 -5.32
N ARG A 156 15.71 9.03 -5.19
CA ARG A 156 14.50 9.09 -6.03
C ARG A 156 13.66 10.33 -5.74
N LEU A 157 13.52 10.67 -4.47
CA LEU A 157 12.72 11.82 -4.03
C LEU A 157 13.34 13.17 -4.42
N SER A 158 14.67 13.27 -4.54
CA SER A 158 15.35 14.50 -4.97
C SER A 158 15.01 14.92 -6.42
N SER A 159 14.37 14.06 -7.19
CA SER A 159 13.94 14.32 -8.57
C SER A 159 12.49 14.83 -8.66
N TYR A 160 11.80 14.99 -7.54
CA TYR A 160 10.41 15.45 -7.42
C TYR A 160 10.27 16.67 -6.53
#